data_259a5ed336865579797471813edf51a7
#
_entry.id   259a5ed336865579797471813edf51a7
#
_cell.length_a   1.000
_cell.length_b   1.000
_cell.length_c   1.000
_cell.angle_alpha   90.00
_cell.angle_beta   90.00
_cell.angle_gamma   90.00
#
_symmetry.space_group_name_H-M   'P 1'
#
loop_
_entity.id
_entity.type
_entity.pdbx_description
1 polymer ?
#
loop_
_entity_poly.entity_id
_entity_poly.type
_entity_poly.pdbx_seq_one_letter_code
_entity_poly.pdbx_strand_id
1 'polypeptide(L)'
;MNTRTLSVIVGKEDGEITLKCSTQFQGAVTWRHDDDPVPASGYNVMNGHNLTLHSLDSEGSPGNYTCWGNDQLLDHSYLVLEQEEDEEDEEDVRLSCSAKTYSCSFHCTWRLTGYDVARVKHQRSEARGGSSWDLGTRMQDGFHFHLLDLSSPFTEEDRPIRLTAEALSGQRYKKHQLRFFLREIIEPDAPEIKDCVRTGDSLNVSVEPPSSWAKPHSYFPLEPEVMYENKDDGKIERSMNLVIPKDITRLRVRARDPYFNSSWSKWTPWKKVIQ
;
A
#
# COMPACT_ATOMS: atom_id res chain seq x y z
N MET A 1 -19.99 -4.07 12.82
CA MET A 1 -19.07 -5.05 12.19
C MET A 1 -17.89 -5.29 13.11
N ASN A 2 -17.67 -6.50 13.56
CA ASN A 2 -16.53 -6.80 14.41
C ASN A 2 -15.29 -6.97 13.52
N THR A 3 -14.38 -6.00 13.52
CA THR A 3 -13.17 -5.93 12.68
C THR A 3 -12.17 -7.08 12.91
N ARG A 4 -12.45 -7.96 13.89
CA ARG A 4 -11.61 -9.11 14.21
C ARG A 4 -11.95 -10.37 13.42
N THR A 5 -13.05 -10.38 12.68
CA THR A 5 -13.49 -11.55 11.92
C THR A 5 -13.16 -11.38 10.45
N LEU A 6 -12.14 -12.06 10.03
CA LEU A 6 -11.56 -11.98 8.68
C LEU A 6 -12.24 -12.90 7.65
N SER A 7 -13.41 -13.45 7.95
CA SER A 7 -14.19 -14.30 7.05
C SER A 7 -15.03 -13.46 6.08
N VAL A 8 -14.38 -12.56 5.34
CA VAL A 8 -15.05 -11.84 4.25
C VAL A 8 -14.95 -12.66 2.99
N ILE A 9 -16.09 -12.94 2.38
CA ILE A 9 -16.21 -13.64 1.11
C ILE A 9 -16.74 -12.65 0.08
N VAL A 10 -16.14 -12.64 -1.10
CA VAL A 10 -16.46 -11.69 -2.16
C VAL A 10 -17.19 -12.44 -3.28
N GLY A 11 -18.43 -12.05 -3.54
CA GLY A 11 -19.22 -12.48 -4.68
C GLY A 11 -19.23 -11.43 -5.79
N LYS A 12 -19.80 -11.82 -6.92
CA LYS A 12 -20.11 -10.89 -8.03
C LYS A 12 -21.62 -10.86 -8.21
N GLU A 13 -22.13 -9.72 -8.63
CA GLU A 13 -23.54 -9.57 -8.98
C GLU A 13 -23.92 -10.57 -10.07
N ASP A 14 -25.14 -11.13 -9.99
CA ASP A 14 -25.64 -12.25 -10.82
C ASP A 14 -24.81 -13.54 -10.75
N GLY A 15 -23.80 -13.59 -9.89
CA GLY A 15 -22.92 -14.75 -9.72
C GLY A 15 -23.47 -15.79 -8.76
N GLU A 16 -22.65 -16.81 -8.54
CA GLU A 16 -22.90 -17.91 -7.59
C GLU A 16 -21.76 -17.96 -6.57
N ILE A 17 -22.09 -18.25 -5.32
CA ILE A 17 -21.08 -18.47 -4.29
C ILE A 17 -21.49 -19.59 -3.33
N THR A 18 -20.50 -20.38 -2.89
CA THR A 18 -20.71 -21.41 -1.88
C THR A 18 -20.02 -21.03 -0.57
N LEU A 19 -20.83 -20.80 0.45
CA LEU A 19 -20.39 -20.60 1.83
C LEU A 19 -20.16 -21.95 2.50
N LYS A 20 -19.04 -22.09 3.21
CA LYS A 20 -18.68 -23.34 3.92
C LYS A 20 -18.71 -23.10 5.41
N CYS A 21 -19.42 -23.93 6.15
CA CYS A 21 -19.37 -23.96 7.60
C CYS A 21 -18.14 -24.78 8.05
N SER A 22 -17.11 -24.12 8.51
CA SER A 22 -15.86 -24.75 8.96
C SER A 22 -16.02 -25.29 10.37
N THR A 23 -16.56 -26.51 10.50
CA THR A 23 -16.87 -27.13 11.79
C THR A 23 -16.53 -28.60 11.81
N GLN A 24 -16.28 -29.15 13.01
CA GLN A 24 -16.18 -30.59 13.27
C GLN A 24 -17.53 -31.22 13.65
N PHE A 25 -18.60 -30.44 13.71
CA PHE A 25 -19.93 -30.89 14.01
C PHE A 25 -20.44 -31.88 12.92
N GLN A 26 -20.96 -33.04 13.32
CA GLN A 26 -21.37 -34.10 12.39
C GLN A 26 -22.88 -34.10 12.07
N GLY A 27 -23.63 -33.19 12.67
CA GLY A 27 -25.09 -33.08 12.48
C GLY A 27 -25.46 -32.15 11.32
N ALA A 28 -26.76 -32.04 11.09
CA ALA A 28 -27.30 -31.05 10.16
C ALA A 28 -27.08 -29.63 10.67
N VAL A 29 -26.69 -28.74 9.77
CA VAL A 29 -26.54 -27.32 10.08
C VAL A 29 -27.68 -26.50 9.51
N THR A 30 -28.00 -25.41 10.15
CA THR A 30 -28.94 -24.39 9.65
C THR A 30 -28.19 -23.11 9.39
N TRP A 31 -28.64 -22.36 8.41
CA TRP A 31 -28.03 -21.10 8.05
C TRP A 31 -28.94 -19.90 8.36
N ARG A 32 -28.37 -18.80 8.80
CA ARG A 32 -29.05 -17.51 8.99
C ARG A 32 -28.30 -16.43 8.24
N HIS A 33 -29.04 -15.48 7.70
CA HIS A 33 -28.55 -14.26 7.07
C HIS A 33 -29.04 -13.06 7.88
N ASP A 34 -28.11 -12.28 8.43
CA ASP A 34 -28.40 -11.16 9.35
C ASP A 34 -29.43 -11.53 10.45
N ASP A 35 -29.22 -12.72 11.06
CA ASP A 35 -30.04 -13.37 12.08
C ASP A 35 -31.36 -14.02 11.59
N ASP A 36 -31.79 -13.77 10.37
CA ASP A 36 -32.99 -14.41 9.80
C ASP A 36 -32.66 -15.78 9.18
N PRO A 37 -33.52 -16.81 9.35
CA PRO A 37 -33.29 -18.10 8.74
C PRO A 37 -33.24 -18.02 7.22
N VAL A 38 -32.21 -18.63 6.61
CA VAL A 38 -32.13 -18.77 5.15
C VAL A 38 -33.05 -19.92 4.71
N PRO A 39 -34.11 -19.64 3.94
CA PRO A 39 -34.98 -20.71 3.43
C PRO A 39 -34.29 -21.48 2.31
N ALA A 40 -34.48 -22.81 2.30
CA ALA A 40 -34.09 -23.62 1.13
C ALA A 40 -34.97 -23.26 -0.07
N SER A 41 -34.34 -22.95 -1.20
CA SER A 41 -35.04 -22.57 -2.44
C SER A 41 -34.19 -22.95 -3.65
N GLY A 42 -34.68 -22.68 -4.86
CA GLY A 42 -33.89 -22.83 -6.08
C GLY A 42 -32.66 -21.89 -6.14
N TYR A 43 -32.66 -20.80 -5.35
CA TYR A 43 -31.56 -19.84 -5.24
C TYR A 43 -30.64 -20.09 -4.04
N ASN A 44 -31.14 -20.81 -3.01
CA ASN A 44 -30.41 -21.12 -1.77
C ASN A 44 -30.35 -22.63 -1.59
N VAL A 45 -29.26 -23.24 -2.05
CA VAL A 45 -29.12 -24.72 -2.01
C VAL A 45 -28.24 -25.13 -0.84
N MET A 46 -28.81 -25.92 0.10
CA MET A 46 -28.07 -26.45 1.23
C MET A 46 -27.60 -27.87 0.91
N ASN A 47 -26.30 -28.13 1.05
CA ASN A 47 -25.73 -29.46 0.86
C ASN A 47 -24.69 -29.71 1.98
N GLY A 48 -25.10 -30.59 2.93
CA GLY A 48 -24.29 -30.87 4.11
C GLY A 48 -24.01 -29.57 4.92
N HIS A 49 -22.77 -29.20 5.06
CA HIS A 49 -22.34 -27.99 5.76
C HIS A 49 -22.14 -26.76 4.84
N ASN A 50 -22.55 -26.87 3.58
CA ASN A 50 -22.39 -25.79 2.59
C ASN A 50 -23.74 -25.14 2.29
N LEU A 51 -23.72 -23.85 2.06
CA LEU A 51 -24.81 -23.06 1.52
C LEU A 51 -24.36 -22.46 0.19
N THR A 52 -25.00 -22.83 -0.91
CA THR A 52 -24.77 -22.21 -2.22
C THR A 52 -25.86 -21.19 -2.51
N LEU A 53 -25.45 -19.97 -2.76
CA LEU A 53 -26.30 -18.84 -3.15
C LEU A 53 -26.14 -18.63 -4.66
N HIS A 54 -27.24 -18.57 -5.38
CA HIS A 54 -27.29 -18.31 -6.82
C HIS A 54 -27.90 -16.94 -7.09
N SER A 55 -27.50 -16.30 -8.19
CA SER A 55 -28.02 -14.99 -8.61
C SER A 55 -27.91 -13.94 -7.52
N LEU A 56 -26.68 -13.68 -7.09
CA LEU A 56 -26.40 -12.69 -6.06
C LEU A 56 -26.86 -11.30 -6.52
N ASP A 57 -27.56 -10.58 -5.66
CA ASP A 57 -28.02 -9.21 -5.88
C ASP A 57 -27.44 -8.26 -4.83
N SER A 58 -27.33 -7.00 -5.18
CA SER A 58 -26.71 -5.97 -4.33
C SER A 58 -27.55 -5.56 -3.12
N GLU A 59 -28.85 -5.84 -3.12
CA GLU A 59 -29.76 -5.44 -2.06
C GLU A 59 -29.94 -6.53 -1.00
N GLY A 60 -30.09 -7.78 -1.41
CA GLY A 60 -30.48 -8.88 -0.54
C GLY A 60 -29.41 -9.91 -0.23
N SER A 61 -28.36 -10.01 -1.05
CA SER A 61 -27.33 -11.03 -0.87
C SER A 61 -26.20 -10.66 0.10
N PRO A 62 -25.70 -9.42 0.17
CA PRO A 62 -24.64 -9.06 1.12
C PRO A 62 -25.12 -9.11 2.57
N GLY A 63 -24.23 -9.53 3.47
CA GLY A 63 -24.56 -9.58 4.90
C GLY A 63 -23.79 -10.65 5.66
N ASN A 64 -24.18 -10.84 6.91
CA ASN A 64 -23.57 -11.79 7.81
C ASN A 64 -24.30 -13.15 7.73
N TYR A 65 -23.61 -14.15 7.18
CA TYR A 65 -24.10 -15.53 7.14
C TYR A 65 -23.52 -16.32 8.29
N THR A 66 -24.38 -16.92 9.11
CA THR A 66 -24.00 -17.74 10.25
C THR A 66 -24.53 -19.16 10.09
N CYS A 67 -23.70 -20.17 10.40
CA CYS A 67 -24.15 -21.56 10.44
C CYS A 67 -24.27 -22.06 11.88
N TRP A 68 -25.30 -22.80 12.15
CA TRP A 68 -25.70 -23.24 13.46
C TRP A 68 -25.95 -24.77 13.49
N GLY A 69 -25.58 -25.41 14.62
CA GLY A 69 -25.87 -26.77 14.89
C GLY A 69 -26.30 -26.93 16.36
N ASN A 70 -27.44 -27.60 16.61
CA ASN A 70 -27.99 -27.73 17.95
C ASN A 70 -28.07 -26.40 18.72
N ASP A 71 -28.55 -25.35 18.07
CA ASP A 71 -28.67 -23.98 18.62
C ASP A 71 -27.35 -23.35 19.03
N GLN A 72 -26.22 -23.88 18.60
CA GLN A 72 -24.90 -23.29 18.80
C GLN A 72 -24.40 -22.69 17.49
N LEU A 73 -23.83 -21.46 17.57
CA LEU A 73 -23.12 -20.85 16.48
C LEU A 73 -21.82 -21.63 16.21
N LEU A 74 -21.67 -22.17 15.01
CA LEU A 74 -20.52 -22.97 14.61
C LEU A 74 -19.48 -22.14 13.84
N ASP A 75 -19.94 -21.33 12.88
CA ASP A 75 -19.09 -20.52 12.04
C ASP A 75 -19.87 -19.33 11.45
N HIS A 76 -19.16 -18.37 10.89
CA HIS A 76 -19.77 -17.22 10.25
C HIS A 76 -18.93 -16.74 9.06
N SER A 77 -19.61 -16.17 8.07
CA SER A 77 -19.00 -15.55 6.88
C SER A 77 -19.72 -14.27 6.55
N TYR A 78 -18.97 -13.22 6.21
CA TYR A 78 -19.56 -11.97 5.77
C TYR A 78 -19.46 -11.86 4.25
N LEU A 79 -20.58 -11.91 3.55
CA LEU A 79 -20.64 -11.78 2.10
C LEU A 79 -20.72 -10.31 1.71
N VAL A 80 -19.86 -9.93 0.77
CA VAL A 80 -19.88 -8.63 0.10
C VAL A 80 -19.87 -8.85 -1.40
N LEU A 81 -20.38 -7.93 -2.17
CA LEU A 81 -20.28 -7.95 -3.62
C LEU A 81 -19.19 -7.02 -4.09
N GLU A 82 -18.40 -7.45 -5.06
CA GLU A 82 -17.43 -6.63 -5.76
C GLU A 82 -18.23 -5.60 -6.60
N GLN A 83 -18.03 -4.32 -6.32
CA GLN A 83 -18.60 -3.26 -7.15
C GLN A 83 -17.77 -3.15 -8.42
N GLU A 84 -18.41 -3.04 -9.58
CA GLU A 84 -17.72 -2.67 -10.80
C GLU A 84 -17.07 -1.28 -10.60
N GLU A 85 -15.83 -1.12 -11.03
CA GLU A 85 -15.13 0.15 -10.96
C GLU A 85 -15.78 1.10 -11.97
N ASP A 86 -16.46 2.14 -11.49
CA ASP A 86 -16.87 3.25 -12.33
C ASP A 86 -15.61 3.97 -12.82
N GLU A 87 -15.45 4.13 -14.14
CA GLU A 87 -14.27 4.74 -14.78
C GLU A 87 -14.00 6.19 -14.31
N GLU A 88 -14.95 6.84 -13.65
CA GLU A 88 -14.84 8.21 -13.15
C GLU A 88 -14.08 8.33 -11.81
N ASP A 89 -13.84 7.24 -11.09
CA ASP A 89 -13.22 7.26 -9.74
C ASP A 89 -11.69 7.08 -9.74
N GLU A 90 -11.01 6.96 -10.89
CA GLU A 90 -9.59 6.59 -10.95
C GLU A 90 -8.63 7.65 -10.37
N GLU A 91 -8.96 8.96 -10.40
CA GLU A 91 -8.04 10.00 -9.90
C GLU A 91 -8.06 10.18 -8.38
N ASP A 92 -9.20 9.94 -7.72
CA ASP A 92 -9.36 10.18 -6.28
C ASP A 92 -9.05 8.94 -5.40
N VAL A 93 -9.06 7.74 -5.98
CA VAL A 93 -8.88 6.48 -5.28
C VAL A 93 -7.52 5.87 -5.60
N ARG A 94 -6.45 6.46 -5.09
CA ARG A 94 -5.09 6.01 -5.40
C ARG A 94 -4.45 5.24 -4.24
N LEU A 95 -4.15 3.97 -4.47
CA LEU A 95 -3.20 3.22 -3.65
C LEU A 95 -1.79 3.47 -4.18
N SER A 96 -0.91 4.01 -3.35
CA SER A 96 0.48 4.27 -3.69
C SER A 96 1.40 3.78 -2.60
N CYS A 97 2.57 3.27 -2.99
CA CYS A 97 3.58 2.78 -2.06
C CYS A 97 4.90 3.52 -2.26
N SER A 98 5.67 3.69 -1.18
CA SER A 98 7.01 4.25 -1.20
C SER A 98 7.91 3.59 -0.16
N ALA A 99 9.20 3.53 -0.45
CA ALA A 99 10.23 3.07 0.47
C ALA A 99 11.35 4.10 0.57
N LYS A 100 11.86 4.34 1.79
CA LYS A 100 12.93 5.31 2.02
C LYS A 100 14.31 4.80 1.61
N THR A 101 14.45 3.49 1.60
CA THR A 101 15.72 2.81 1.39
C THR A 101 15.47 1.33 1.11
N TYR A 102 16.52 0.56 0.88
CA TYR A 102 16.47 -0.89 0.66
C TYR A 102 16.36 -1.74 1.95
N SER A 103 15.81 -1.21 3.03
CA SER A 103 15.74 -1.85 4.36
C SER A 103 14.45 -2.65 4.60
N CYS A 104 13.99 -3.46 3.68
CA CYS A 104 12.84 -4.34 3.88
C CYS A 104 11.49 -3.67 4.19
N SER A 105 11.45 -2.41 4.61
CA SER A 105 10.22 -1.72 4.99
C SER A 105 9.76 -0.76 3.91
N PHE A 106 8.46 -0.73 3.69
CA PHE A 106 7.82 0.25 2.81
C PHE A 106 6.46 0.66 3.36
N HIS A 107 5.98 1.80 2.90
CA HIS A 107 4.72 2.37 3.33
C HIS A 107 3.76 2.45 2.14
N CYS A 108 2.50 2.12 2.39
CA CYS A 108 1.46 2.33 1.39
C CYS A 108 0.38 3.25 1.96
N THR A 109 -0.12 4.15 1.12
CA THR A 109 -1.25 5.02 1.45
C THR A 109 -2.34 4.76 0.43
N TRP A 110 -3.52 4.44 0.92
CA TRP A 110 -4.71 4.31 0.10
C TRP A 110 -5.65 5.48 0.38
N ARG A 111 -5.73 6.42 -0.55
CA ARG A 111 -6.70 7.51 -0.48
C ARG A 111 -8.06 6.95 -0.83
N LEU A 112 -8.93 6.85 0.16
CA LEU A 112 -10.20 6.18 0.03
C LEU A 112 -11.17 6.71 1.11
N THR A 113 -12.22 7.38 0.71
CA THR A 113 -13.24 7.93 1.60
C THR A 113 -14.48 7.03 1.67
N GLY A 114 -15.20 7.08 2.78
CA GLY A 114 -16.46 6.34 2.93
C GLY A 114 -16.30 4.85 3.24
N TYR A 115 -15.10 4.40 3.64
CA TYR A 115 -14.83 3.05 4.12
C TYR A 115 -14.43 3.06 5.59
N ASP A 116 -14.80 2.00 6.33
CA ASP A 116 -14.57 1.92 7.77
C ASP A 116 -13.28 1.21 8.11
N VAL A 117 -12.90 0.23 7.30
CA VAL A 117 -11.71 -0.58 7.50
C VAL A 117 -11.06 -0.91 6.15
N ALA A 118 -9.73 -0.95 6.16
CA ALA A 118 -8.97 -1.47 5.03
C ALA A 118 -7.85 -2.40 5.53
N ARG A 119 -7.49 -3.36 4.70
CA ARG A 119 -6.41 -4.31 4.95
C ARG A 119 -5.60 -4.56 3.70
N VAL A 120 -4.36 -4.94 3.88
CA VAL A 120 -3.48 -5.34 2.78
C VAL A 120 -2.81 -6.66 3.08
N LYS A 121 -2.46 -7.38 2.04
CA LYS A 121 -1.47 -8.45 2.09
C LYS A 121 -0.51 -8.29 0.92
N HIS A 122 0.74 -8.64 1.14
CA HIS A 122 1.75 -8.64 0.09
C HIS A 122 2.46 -9.99 0.00
N GLN A 123 2.94 -10.33 -1.19
CA GLN A 123 3.70 -11.56 -1.42
C GLN A 123 4.61 -11.41 -2.64
N ARG A 124 5.81 -12.03 -2.60
CA ARG A 124 6.72 -12.12 -3.76
C ARG A 124 6.62 -13.45 -4.52
N SER A 125 6.25 -14.52 -3.85
CA SER A 125 6.14 -15.83 -4.47
C SER A 125 4.88 -16.54 -4.02
N GLU A 126 4.49 -17.59 -4.75
CA GLU A 126 3.42 -18.51 -4.36
C GLU A 126 3.87 -19.50 -3.28
N ALA A 127 5.01 -19.27 -2.63
CA ALA A 127 5.50 -20.12 -1.56
C ALA A 127 4.44 -20.26 -0.47
N ARG A 128 4.23 -21.48 0.01
CA ARG A 128 3.22 -21.94 0.97
C ARG A 128 3.42 -21.38 2.40
N GLY A 129 3.67 -20.11 2.53
CA GLY A 129 3.67 -19.41 3.81
C GLY A 129 2.61 -18.33 3.71
N GLY A 130 1.47 -18.53 4.37
CA GLY A 130 0.34 -17.60 4.28
C GLY A 130 0.77 -16.21 4.67
N SER A 131 0.76 -15.29 3.71
CA SER A 131 0.86 -13.87 3.97
C SER A 131 -0.36 -13.48 4.81
N SER A 132 -0.10 -12.98 6.02
CA SER A 132 -1.15 -12.44 6.88
C SER A 132 -1.69 -11.13 6.30
N TRP A 133 -2.92 -10.80 6.68
CA TRP A 133 -3.48 -9.49 6.40
C TRP A 133 -2.99 -8.48 7.44
N ASP A 134 -2.51 -7.34 6.98
CA ASP A 134 -2.16 -6.19 7.80
C ASP A 134 -3.27 -5.16 7.75
N LEU A 135 -3.76 -4.72 8.92
CA LEU A 135 -4.81 -3.71 9.00
C LEU A 135 -4.23 -2.31 8.80
N GLY A 136 -4.95 -1.49 8.03
CA GLY A 136 -4.61 -0.10 7.81
C GLY A 136 -4.90 0.78 9.02
N THR A 137 -4.01 1.73 9.28
CA THR A 137 -4.27 2.82 10.21
C THR A 137 -5.12 3.87 9.49
N ARG A 138 -6.28 4.20 10.07
CA ARG A 138 -7.19 5.21 9.49
C ARG A 138 -6.56 6.58 9.56
N MET A 139 -6.60 7.30 8.44
CA MET A 139 -6.20 8.69 8.29
C MET A 139 -7.41 9.54 7.91
N GLN A 140 -7.21 10.86 7.80
CA GLN A 140 -8.30 11.79 7.45
C GLN A 140 -8.85 11.53 6.04
N ASP A 141 -7.98 11.14 5.10
CA ASP A 141 -8.27 10.96 3.67
C ASP A 141 -8.09 9.50 3.19
N GLY A 142 -8.08 8.54 4.13
CA GLY A 142 -7.95 7.12 3.77
C GLY A 142 -7.23 6.25 4.80
N PHE A 143 -6.35 5.38 4.33
CA PHE A 143 -5.65 4.40 5.16
C PHE A 143 -4.16 4.39 4.88
N HIS A 144 -3.38 4.20 5.93
CA HIS A 144 -1.92 4.04 5.86
C HIS A 144 -1.50 2.66 6.35
N PHE A 145 -0.52 2.06 5.67
CA PHE A 145 0.03 0.74 5.96
C PHE A 145 1.54 0.83 6.07
N HIS A 146 2.08 0.15 7.07
CA HIS A 146 3.52 -0.06 7.21
C HIS A 146 3.80 -1.55 7.03
N LEU A 147 4.58 -1.90 6.01
CA LEU A 147 4.77 -3.27 5.56
C LEU A 147 6.25 -3.66 5.61
N LEU A 148 6.50 -4.93 5.90
CA LEU A 148 7.84 -5.51 5.96
C LEU A 148 7.92 -6.67 4.96
N ASP A 149 8.87 -6.58 4.02
CA ASP A 149 9.21 -7.68 3.13
C ASP A 149 10.61 -8.21 3.45
N LEU A 150 10.66 -9.24 4.28
CA LEU A 150 11.90 -9.84 4.75
C LEU A 150 12.57 -10.78 3.73
N SER A 151 11.91 -11.04 2.60
CA SER A 151 12.38 -12.06 1.65
C SER A 151 13.59 -11.62 0.82
N SER A 152 13.91 -10.33 0.77
CA SER A 152 15.01 -9.85 -0.07
C SER A 152 15.55 -8.47 0.31
N PRO A 153 16.15 -8.27 1.50
CA PRO A 153 16.53 -6.94 1.95
C PRO A 153 17.63 -6.26 1.11
N PHE A 154 18.55 -7.01 0.49
CA PHE A 154 19.69 -6.44 -0.25
C PHE A 154 20.05 -7.28 -1.47
N THR A 155 19.21 -8.20 -1.87
CA THR A 155 19.43 -9.05 -3.03
C THR A 155 18.78 -8.45 -4.27
N GLU A 156 19.28 -8.84 -5.44
CA GLU A 156 18.61 -8.53 -6.68
C GLU A 156 17.19 -9.10 -6.67
N GLU A 157 16.23 -8.24 -6.91
CA GLU A 157 14.83 -8.64 -6.92
C GLU A 157 14.52 -9.36 -8.24
N ASP A 158 14.29 -10.65 -8.18
CA ASP A 158 13.89 -11.47 -9.32
C ASP A 158 12.38 -11.47 -9.56
N ARG A 159 11.59 -11.17 -8.51
CA ARG A 159 10.14 -11.17 -8.56
C ARG A 159 9.55 -9.92 -7.92
N PRO A 160 8.50 -9.34 -8.53
CA PRO A 160 7.82 -8.19 -7.97
C PRO A 160 7.01 -8.56 -6.72
N ILE A 161 6.84 -7.59 -5.85
CA ILE A 161 5.84 -7.63 -4.79
C ILE A 161 4.46 -7.52 -5.43
N ARG A 162 3.56 -8.45 -5.09
CA ARG A 162 2.13 -8.36 -5.37
C ARG A 162 1.43 -7.91 -4.10
N LEU A 163 0.82 -6.76 -4.13
CA LEU A 163 0.05 -6.18 -3.05
C LEU A 163 -1.43 -6.28 -3.40
N THR A 164 -2.21 -6.86 -2.49
CA THR A 164 -3.68 -6.85 -2.57
C THR A 164 -4.20 -6.03 -1.41
N ALA A 165 -4.98 -5.00 -1.71
CA ALA A 165 -5.65 -4.16 -0.74
C ALA A 165 -7.16 -4.38 -0.83
N GLU A 166 -7.83 -4.43 0.32
CA GLU A 166 -9.28 -4.57 0.43
C GLU A 166 -9.81 -3.55 1.44
N ALA A 167 -10.90 -2.89 1.10
CA ALA A 167 -11.59 -1.96 1.97
C ALA A 167 -13.08 -2.31 2.07
N LEU A 168 -13.66 -2.04 3.24
CA LEU A 168 -15.02 -2.43 3.57
C LEU A 168 -15.72 -1.36 4.40
N SER A 169 -16.97 -1.08 4.09
CA SER A 169 -17.90 -0.29 4.92
C SER A 169 -19.33 -0.76 4.67
N GLY A 170 -19.96 -1.35 5.69
CA GLY A 170 -21.24 -1.99 5.52
C GLY A 170 -21.18 -3.05 4.42
N GLN A 171 -21.99 -2.89 3.38
CA GLN A 171 -22.02 -3.78 2.22
C GLN A 171 -21.07 -3.35 1.09
N ARG A 172 -20.43 -2.18 1.21
CA ARG A 172 -19.51 -1.66 0.19
C ARG A 172 -18.14 -2.32 0.34
N TYR A 173 -17.68 -2.91 -0.73
CA TYR A 173 -16.38 -3.55 -0.82
C TYR A 173 -15.61 -2.99 -2.01
N LYS A 174 -14.33 -2.68 -1.79
CA LYS A 174 -13.41 -2.30 -2.86
C LYS A 174 -12.13 -3.12 -2.74
N LYS A 175 -11.63 -3.58 -3.87
CA LYS A 175 -10.37 -4.30 -3.98
C LYS A 175 -9.46 -3.60 -4.96
N HIS A 176 -8.18 -3.52 -4.62
CA HIS A 176 -7.17 -2.99 -5.52
C HIS A 176 -5.92 -3.86 -5.47
N GLN A 177 -5.23 -3.99 -6.60
CA GLN A 177 -4.01 -4.78 -6.71
C GLN A 177 -2.91 -3.96 -7.34
N LEU A 178 -1.72 -4.00 -6.71
CA LEU A 178 -0.50 -3.42 -7.25
C LEU A 178 0.55 -4.50 -7.46
N ARG A 179 1.42 -4.27 -8.43
CA ARG A 179 2.59 -5.09 -8.68
C ARG A 179 3.78 -4.18 -8.95
N PHE A 180 4.83 -4.30 -8.13
CA PHE A 180 6.01 -3.44 -8.22
C PHE A 180 7.24 -4.13 -7.63
N PHE A 181 8.41 -3.67 -8.02
CA PHE A 181 9.65 -3.97 -7.33
C PHE A 181 9.95 -2.89 -6.29
N LEU A 182 10.62 -3.25 -5.18
CA LEU A 182 10.98 -2.29 -4.14
C LEU A 182 11.79 -1.13 -4.72
N ARG A 183 12.71 -1.41 -5.64
CA ARG A 183 13.52 -0.41 -6.35
C ARG A 183 12.70 0.63 -7.12
N GLU A 184 11.50 0.29 -7.57
CA GLU A 184 10.62 1.20 -8.32
C GLU A 184 9.89 2.22 -7.43
N ILE A 185 9.77 1.91 -6.14
CA ILE A 185 9.06 2.75 -5.17
C ILE A 185 10.01 3.49 -4.20
N ILE A 186 11.31 3.45 -4.46
CA ILE A 186 12.29 4.17 -3.64
C ILE A 186 12.07 5.68 -3.77
N GLU A 187 11.93 6.34 -2.63
CA GLU A 187 11.92 7.80 -2.45
C GLU A 187 12.77 8.12 -1.22
N PRO A 188 14.08 8.41 -1.38
CA PRO A 188 14.97 8.69 -0.26
C PRO A 188 14.51 9.86 0.59
N ASP A 189 14.93 9.92 1.83
CA ASP A 189 14.87 11.17 2.58
C ASP A 189 15.83 12.20 1.99
N ALA A 190 15.61 13.49 2.28
CA ALA A 190 16.47 14.54 1.80
C ALA A 190 17.92 14.34 2.31
N PRO A 191 18.93 14.51 1.45
CA PRO A 191 20.34 14.42 1.86
C PRO A 191 20.74 15.56 2.80
N GLU A 192 21.92 15.45 3.40
CA GLU A 192 22.47 16.50 4.27
C GLU A 192 23.54 17.32 3.55
N ILE A 193 23.39 18.66 3.56
CA ILE A 193 24.43 19.57 3.08
C ILE A 193 25.44 19.78 4.22
N LYS A 194 26.60 19.11 4.14
CA LYS A 194 27.64 19.20 5.17
C LYS A 194 28.40 20.52 5.09
N ASP A 195 28.94 20.81 3.93
CA ASP A 195 29.79 21.97 3.76
C ASP A 195 29.64 22.60 2.37
N CYS A 196 30.08 23.86 2.25
CA CYS A 196 30.13 24.61 1.01
C CYS A 196 31.48 25.38 0.98
N VAL A 197 32.46 24.84 0.26
CA VAL A 197 33.84 25.39 0.21
C VAL A 197 34.06 26.12 -1.08
N ARG A 198 34.53 27.40 -0.99
CA ARG A 198 34.92 28.20 -2.15
C ARG A 198 36.29 27.80 -2.66
N THR A 199 36.39 27.56 -3.96
CA THR A 199 37.64 27.22 -4.63
C THR A 199 37.71 27.99 -5.95
N GLY A 200 38.51 29.08 -5.97
CA GLY A 200 38.60 29.97 -7.14
C GLY A 200 37.23 30.60 -7.45
N ASP A 201 36.71 30.37 -8.65
CA ASP A 201 35.41 30.88 -9.11
C ASP A 201 34.25 29.93 -8.88
N SER A 202 34.46 28.85 -8.15
CA SER A 202 33.48 27.83 -7.89
C SER A 202 33.19 27.66 -6.40
N LEU A 203 32.00 27.12 -6.11
CA LEU A 203 31.59 26.65 -4.80
C LEU A 203 31.42 25.12 -4.86
N ASN A 204 32.21 24.40 -4.07
CA ASN A 204 32.10 22.95 -3.91
C ASN A 204 31.10 22.66 -2.79
N VAL A 205 30.03 22.00 -3.12
CA VAL A 205 28.96 21.56 -2.17
C VAL A 205 29.22 20.13 -1.74
N SER A 206 29.46 19.93 -0.45
CA SER A 206 29.59 18.60 0.13
C SER A 206 28.23 18.09 0.62
N VAL A 207 27.82 16.95 0.10
CA VAL A 207 26.51 16.32 0.39
C VAL A 207 26.72 14.91 0.92
N GLU A 208 26.02 14.55 1.98
CA GLU A 208 26.00 13.19 2.51
C GLU A 208 24.60 12.59 2.37
N PRO A 209 24.51 11.28 2.10
CA PRO A 209 23.23 10.56 2.16
C PRO A 209 22.56 10.73 3.52
N PRO A 210 21.20 10.70 3.56
CA PRO A 210 20.50 10.75 4.84
C PRO A 210 20.83 9.54 5.70
N SER A 211 20.73 9.67 7.01
CA SER A 211 21.03 8.60 7.98
C SER A 211 20.16 7.35 7.78
N SER A 212 18.98 7.51 7.20
CA SER A 212 18.05 6.42 6.84
C SER A 212 18.49 5.62 5.61
N TRP A 213 19.47 6.11 4.83
CA TRP A 213 19.89 5.46 3.61
C TRP A 213 20.75 4.22 3.85
N ALA A 214 20.57 3.19 3.00
CA ALA A 214 21.27 1.93 3.10
C ALA A 214 22.79 2.08 2.97
N LYS A 215 23.52 1.24 3.71
CA LYS A 215 24.99 1.17 3.69
C LYS A 215 25.48 -0.19 3.20
N PRO A 216 26.68 -0.29 2.61
CA PRO A 216 27.64 0.80 2.37
C PRO A 216 27.22 1.69 1.20
N HIS A 217 27.55 2.98 1.24
CA HIS A 217 27.18 3.94 0.20
C HIS A 217 27.90 3.70 -1.15
N SER A 218 28.98 2.93 -1.15
CA SER A 218 29.63 2.45 -2.37
C SER A 218 28.80 1.42 -3.15
N TYR A 219 27.91 0.70 -2.45
CA TYR A 219 26.97 -0.24 -3.05
C TYR A 219 25.60 0.39 -3.30
N PHE A 220 25.20 1.31 -2.43
CA PHE A 220 23.97 2.08 -2.54
C PHE A 220 24.30 3.57 -2.77
N PRO A 221 24.72 3.98 -3.97
CA PRO A 221 25.01 5.38 -4.26
C PRO A 221 23.71 6.19 -4.29
N LEU A 222 23.83 7.50 -4.05
CA LEU A 222 22.78 8.47 -4.33
C LEU A 222 23.28 9.50 -5.33
N GLU A 223 22.43 9.86 -6.28
CA GLU A 223 22.67 10.90 -7.25
C GLU A 223 22.07 12.22 -6.73
N PRO A 224 22.88 13.21 -6.35
CA PRO A 224 22.38 14.49 -5.87
C PRO A 224 22.07 15.43 -7.04
N GLU A 225 21.09 16.32 -6.84
CA GLU A 225 20.83 17.51 -7.66
C GLU A 225 20.83 18.73 -6.76
N VAL A 226 21.60 19.74 -7.13
CA VAL A 226 21.62 21.04 -6.45
C VAL A 226 20.81 22.06 -7.22
N MET A 227 20.05 22.87 -6.49
CA MET A 227 19.35 24.04 -7.00
C MET A 227 19.87 25.27 -6.28
N TYR A 228 20.24 26.32 -7.01
CA TYR A 228 20.80 27.51 -6.45
C TYR A 228 20.24 28.79 -7.10
N GLU A 229 20.31 29.88 -6.39
CA GLU A 229 19.86 31.19 -6.86
C GLU A 229 21.09 32.09 -7.11
N ASN A 230 21.25 32.52 -8.35
CA ASN A 230 22.33 33.42 -8.76
C ASN A 230 22.17 34.78 -8.10
N LYS A 231 23.31 35.36 -7.65
CA LYS A 231 23.33 36.65 -6.95
C LYS A 231 23.02 37.81 -7.88
N ASP A 232 23.49 37.76 -9.12
CA ASP A 232 23.45 38.87 -10.05
C ASP A 232 22.05 39.14 -10.63
N ASP A 233 21.32 38.08 -10.98
CA ASP A 233 20.04 38.22 -11.66
C ASP A 233 18.88 37.54 -10.90
N GLY A 234 19.15 36.88 -9.77
CA GLY A 234 18.15 36.16 -8.96
C GLY A 234 17.56 34.91 -9.63
N LYS A 235 18.10 34.48 -10.75
CA LYS A 235 17.62 33.27 -11.42
C LYS A 235 17.95 32.02 -10.63
N ILE A 236 17.00 31.07 -10.69
CA ILE A 236 17.14 29.75 -10.10
C ILE A 236 17.63 28.78 -11.16
N GLU A 237 18.74 28.14 -10.89
CA GLU A 237 19.36 27.13 -11.75
C GLU A 237 19.46 25.78 -11.03
N ARG A 238 19.62 24.70 -11.82
CA ARG A 238 19.78 23.33 -11.34
C ARG A 238 21.00 22.70 -11.97
N SER A 239 21.69 21.86 -11.20
CA SER A 239 22.87 21.11 -11.66
C SER A 239 22.95 19.75 -10.98
N MET A 240 23.35 18.75 -11.75
CA MET A 240 23.77 17.44 -11.21
C MET A 240 25.21 17.48 -10.71
N ASN A 241 25.96 18.54 -11.04
CA ASN A 241 27.31 18.75 -10.54
C ASN A 241 27.27 19.56 -9.24
N LEU A 242 27.95 19.08 -8.23
CA LEU A 242 28.09 19.75 -6.94
C LEU A 242 29.15 20.86 -6.92
N VAL A 243 29.84 21.07 -8.04
CA VAL A 243 30.69 22.23 -8.28
C VAL A 243 29.89 23.26 -9.07
N ILE A 244 29.49 24.33 -8.41
CA ILE A 244 28.61 25.39 -8.94
C ILE A 244 29.24 26.75 -8.89
N PRO A 245 28.75 27.82 -9.55
CA PRO A 245 29.25 29.17 -9.43
C PRO A 245 29.27 29.64 -7.98
N LYS A 246 30.28 30.43 -7.62
CA LYS A 246 30.44 30.98 -6.24
C LYS A 246 29.45 32.11 -5.91
N ASP A 247 29.01 32.86 -6.94
CA ASP A 247 28.19 34.06 -6.79
C ASP A 247 26.70 33.72 -6.72
N ILE A 248 26.35 33.01 -5.65
CA ILE A 248 24.97 32.57 -5.33
C ILE A 248 24.53 33.08 -3.97
N THR A 249 23.24 33.25 -3.77
CA THR A 249 22.64 33.69 -2.52
C THR A 249 22.27 32.55 -1.59
N ARG A 250 21.73 31.47 -2.16
CA ARG A 250 21.24 30.30 -1.44
C ARG A 250 21.22 29.08 -2.34
N LEU A 251 21.24 27.91 -1.71
CA LEU A 251 21.11 26.62 -2.40
C LEU A 251 20.29 25.64 -1.59
N ARG A 252 19.82 24.60 -2.26
CA ARG A 252 19.19 23.40 -1.67
C ARG A 252 19.51 22.19 -2.51
N VAL A 253 19.41 21.00 -1.92
CA VAL A 253 19.79 19.75 -2.57
C VAL A 253 18.67 18.72 -2.41
N ARG A 254 18.53 17.83 -3.37
CA ARG A 254 17.76 16.60 -3.29
C ARG A 254 18.59 15.45 -3.86
N ALA A 255 18.14 14.21 -3.63
CA ALA A 255 18.84 13.04 -4.15
C ALA A 255 17.87 11.96 -4.59
N ARG A 256 18.34 11.03 -5.44
CA ARG A 256 17.62 9.82 -5.85
C ARG A 256 18.58 8.65 -6.02
N ASP A 257 18.02 7.45 -6.12
CA ASP A 257 18.77 6.28 -6.56
C ASP A 257 19.05 6.40 -8.07
N PRO A 258 20.33 6.38 -8.49
CA PRO A 258 20.68 6.55 -9.90
C PRO A 258 20.38 5.32 -10.75
N TYR A 259 20.39 4.10 -10.17
CA TYR A 259 20.30 2.86 -10.95
C TYR A 259 18.94 2.63 -11.58
N PHE A 260 17.86 3.04 -10.88
CA PHE A 260 16.50 2.81 -11.33
C PHE A 260 15.73 4.11 -11.58
N ASN A 261 16.41 5.25 -11.64
CA ASN A 261 15.76 6.56 -11.75
C ASN A 261 14.61 6.69 -10.76
N SER A 262 14.85 6.34 -9.50
CA SER A 262 13.85 6.37 -8.45
C SER A 262 13.23 7.76 -8.30
N SER A 263 12.17 7.87 -7.54
CA SER A 263 11.61 9.17 -7.17
C SER A 263 12.64 10.03 -6.46
N TRP A 264 12.65 11.33 -6.78
CA TRP A 264 13.48 12.29 -6.06
C TRP A 264 13.04 12.41 -4.61
N SER A 265 14.00 12.54 -3.71
CA SER A 265 13.72 12.99 -2.35
C SER A 265 13.06 14.36 -2.35
N LYS A 266 12.50 14.77 -1.21
CA LYS A 266 12.18 16.18 -0.99
C LYS A 266 13.44 17.03 -1.03
N TRP A 267 13.28 18.30 -1.40
CA TRP A 267 14.37 19.27 -1.31
C TRP A 267 14.71 19.53 0.16
N THR A 268 16.02 19.70 0.45
CA THR A 268 16.44 20.29 1.73
C THR A 268 15.85 21.70 1.87
N PRO A 269 15.73 22.23 3.07
CA PRO A 269 15.50 23.67 3.25
C PRO A 269 16.57 24.50 2.54
N TRP A 270 16.21 25.73 2.12
CA TRP A 270 17.17 26.65 1.53
C TRP A 270 18.28 27.01 2.54
N LYS A 271 19.53 26.74 2.18
CA LYS A 271 20.72 27.13 2.93
C LYS A 271 21.31 28.41 2.32
N LYS A 272 21.42 29.48 3.11
CA LYS A 272 22.10 30.68 2.70
C LYS A 272 23.61 30.41 2.62
N VAL A 273 24.24 30.91 1.57
CA VAL A 273 25.70 30.88 1.43
C VAL A 273 26.24 32.16 2.06
N ILE A 274 26.86 32.03 3.25
CA ILE A 274 27.49 33.13 3.95
C ILE A 274 28.77 33.51 3.19
N GLN A 275 28.92 34.78 2.89
CA GLN A 275 30.09 35.34 2.18
C GLN A 275 31.31 35.37 3.08
#